data_23ecf2c0b31c080e330beae28aa58094
#
_entry.id   23ecf2c0b31c080e330beae28aa58094
#
_cell.length_a   1.000
_cell.length_b   1.000
_cell.length_c   1.000
_cell.angle_alpha   90.00
_cell.angle_beta   90.00
_cell.angle_gamma   90.00
#
_symmetry.space_group_name_H-M   'P 1'
#
loop_
_entity.id
_entity.type
_entity.pdbx_description
1 polymer ?
#
loop_
_entity_poly.entity_id
_entity_poly.type
_entity_poly.pdbx_seq_one_letter_code
_entity_poly.pdbx_strand_id
1 'polypeptide(L)'
;LKVYGNLGHLKLIKRRNPNLKIAVCGCMMQQPAIVKEIKAKYKHVDLVFGTHNLYKFPELLSESMSSDSILIDVWDVDGEVVEGLRSDRKFELKAFVNIMYGCNNFCTYCIVPYTRGRERSRRPEDIINEIKELVANGTKEVTLLGQNVDSYGKTLEEEDRMTFAELLRAVNEIDGLERIRFMTSHPKDISDEVIYAMRDCDKVCEFLHLPVQCGSTKLLKKMNRHYSKEDYLRIVEKAKAEVPNIAFSTDIMVGFPGETEEDVEDTLDVIRQVRYDNAFTFIYSKRTGT
;
A
#
# COMPACT_ATOMS: atom_id res chain seq x y z
N LEU A 1 8.03 -16.60 2.55
CA LEU A 1 8.03 -17.88 3.25
C LEU A 1 6.62 -18.40 3.53
N LYS A 2 5.65 -17.59 3.99
CA LYS A 2 4.27 -18.03 4.26
C LYS A 2 3.58 -18.61 3.01
N VAL A 3 3.77 -18.03 1.83
CA VAL A 3 3.17 -18.53 0.57
C VAL A 3 3.62 -19.95 0.29
N TYR A 4 4.90 -20.24 0.35
CA TYR A 4 5.43 -21.59 0.10
C TYR A 4 4.94 -22.63 1.14
N GLY A 5 4.83 -22.22 2.41
CA GLY A 5 4.26 -23.08 3.46
C GLY A 5 2.79 -23.41 3.19
N ASN A 6 2.00 -22.39 2.79
CA ASN A 6 0.59 -22.60 2.43
C ASN A 6 0.46 -23.50 1.20
N LEU A 7 1.30 -23.32 0.16
CA LEU A 7 1.29 -24.20 -1.00
C LEU A 7 1.64 -25.64 -0.63
N GLY A 8 2.59 -25.85 0.30
CA GLY A 8 2.88 -27.18 0.83
C GLY A 8 1.69 -27.82 1.53
N HIS A 9 0.95 -27.05 2.34
CA HIS A 9 -0.27 -27.51 3.00
C HIS A 9 -1.38 -27.83 2.00
N LEU A 10 -1.64 -26.94 1.06
CA LEU A 10 -2.66 -27.11 0.01
C LEU A 10 -2.39 -28.34 -0.87
N LYS A 11 -1.12 -28.73 -1.07
CA LYS A 11 -0.76 -29.97 -1.75
C LYS A 11 -1.35 -31.20 -1.05
N LEU A 12 -1.36 -31.23 0.29
CA LEU A 12 -1.92 -32.34 1.05
C LEU A 12 -3.45 -32.37 0.93
N ILE A 13 -4.09 -31.22 0.96
CA ILE A 13 -5.55 -31.11 0.78
C ILE A 13 -5.94 -31.56 -0.63
N LYS A 14 -5.22 -31.12 -1.67
CA LYS A 14 -5.50 -31.50 -3.05
C LYS A 14 -5.33 -32.99 -3.31
N ARG A 15 -4.43 -33.68 -2.60
CA ARG A 15 -4.34 -35.17 -2.66
C ARG A 15 -5.60 -35.88 -2.18
N ARG A 16 -6.33 -35.26 -1.22
CA ARG A 16 -7.61 -35.79 -0.71
C ARG A 16 -8.81 -35.35 -1.52
N ASN A 17 -8.69 -34.18 -2.17
CA ASN A 17 -9.69 -33.61 -3.06
C ASN A 17 -9.04 -33.21 -4.40
N PRO A 18 -8.92 -34.12 -5.38
CA PRO A 18 -8.27 -33.84 -6.65
C PRO A 18 -8.92 -32.71 -7.46
N ASN A 19 -10.20 -32.43 -7.23
CA ASN A 19 -10.94 -31.37 -7.89
C ASN A 19 -10.64 -29.98 -7.32
N LEU A 20 -9.88 -29.89 -6.21
CA LEU A 20 -9.46 -28.59 -5.66
C LEU A 20 -8.58 -27.85 -6.67
N LYS A 21 -9.00 -26.65 -7.07
CA LYS A 21 -8.18 -25.73 -7.86
C LYS A 21 -7.42 -24.78 -6.92
N ILE A 22 -6.13 -24.60 -7.18
CA ILE A 22 -5.22 -23.75 -6.39
C ILE A 22 -4.74 -22.62 -7.29
N ALA A 23 -5.18 -21.39 -6.95
CA ALA A 23 -4.74 -20.17 -7.61
C ALA A 23 -3.74 -19.40 -6.73
N VAL A 24 -2.71 -18.84 -7.33
CA VAL A 24 -1.71 -17.98 -6.66
C VAL A 24 -1.65 -16.64 -7.35
N CYS A 25 -1.91 -15.56 -6.60
CA CYS A 25 -1.86 -14.20 -7.15
C CYS A 25 -1.16 -13.23 -6.20
N GLY A 26 -0.92 -12.03 -6.70
CA GLY A 26 -0.40 -10.90 -5.94
C GLY A 26 1.02 -10.49 -6.31
N CYS A 27 1.60 -9.53 -5.56
CA CYS A 27 2.87 -8.88 -5.90
C CYS A 27 4.06 -9.84 -6.13
N MET A 28 4.10 -10.99 -5.44
CA MET A 28 5.16 -11.97 -5.67
C MET A 28 5.10 -12.55 -7.09
N MET A 29 3.91 -12.66 -7.67
CA MET A 29 3.73 -13.22 -9.01
C MET A 29 4.17 -12.28 -10.14
N GLN A 30 4.37 -11.00 -9.83
CA GLN A 30 5.00 -10.05 -10.76
C GLN A 30 6.53 -10.25 -10.91
N GLN A 31 7.13 -11.17 -10.15
CA GLN A 31 8.55 -11.47 -10.22
C GLN A 31 8.78 -12.74 -11.08
N PRO A 32 9.38 -12.64 -12.28
CA PRO A 32 9.51 -13.78 -13.20
C PRO A 32 10.25 -14.97 -12.60
N ALA A 33 11.23 -14.72 -11.72
CA ALA A 33 11.99 -15.77 -11.03
C ALA A 33 11.08 -16.61 -10.10
N ILE A 34 10.15 -15.96 -9.40
CA ILE A 34 9.19 -16.63 -8.51
C ILE A 34 8.20 -17.45 -9.30
N VAL A 35 7.67 -16.90 -10.40
CA VAL A 35 6.75 -17.62 -11.30
C VAL A 35 7.42 -18.88 -11.87
N LYS A 36 8.67 -18.77 -12.32
CA LYS A 36 9.47 -19.93 -12.77
C LYS A 36 9.65 -20.97 -11.67
N GLU A 37 9.91 -20.55 -10.44
CA GLU A 37 10.06 -21.44 -9.30
C GLU A 37 8.74 -22.17 -8.99
N ILE A 38 7.61 -21.47 -8.98
CA ILE A 38 6.29 -22.08 -8.76
C ILE A 38 5.99 -23.10 -9.86
N LYS A 39 6.18 -22.73 -11.12
CA LYS A 39 6.00 -23.63 -12.26
C LYS A 39 6.86 -24.91 -12.16
N ALA A 40 8.09 -24.77 -11.69
CA ALA A 40 9.03 -25.88 -11.57
C ALA A 40 8.71 -26.82 -10.38
N LYS A 41 8.45 -26.26 -9.19
CA LYS A 41 8.40 -27.00 -7.93
C LYS A 41 6.99 -27.31 -7.41
N TYR A 42 5.99 -26.50 -7.79
CA TYR A 42 4.62 -26.59 -7.23
C TYR A 42 3.59 -27.04 -8.27
N LYS A 43 3.80 -28.24 -8.84
CA LYS A 43 2.96 -28.84 -9.91
C LYS A 43 1.48 -29.00 -9.57
N HIS A 44 1.10 -28.82 -8.30
CA HIS A 44 -0.27 -28.87 -7.81
C HIS A 44 -0.98 -27.51 -7.87
N VAL A 45 -0.29 -26.45 -8.26
CA VAL A 45 -0.88 -25.13 -8.54
C VAL A 45 -1.50 -25.17 -9.95
N ASP A 46 -2.71 -24.67 -10.08
CA ASP A 46 -3.47 -24.68 -11.33
C ASP A 46 -3.42 -23.33 -12.06
N LEU A 47 -3.37 -22.22 -11.30
CA LEU A 47 -3.42 -20.87 -11.86
C LEU A 47 -2.42 -19.96 -11.14
N VAL A 48 -1.68 -19.16 -11.93
CA VAL A 48 -0.81 -18.07 -11.45
C VAL A 48 -1.12 -16.81 -12.23
N PHE A 49 -1.42 -15.71 -11.53
CA PHE A 49 -1.69 -14.42 -12.16
C PHE A 49 -1.18 -13.26 -11.31
N GLY A 50 -1.02 -12.10 -11.96
CA GLY A 50 -0.39 -10.93 -11.37
C GLY A 50 -1.35 -10.02 -10.61
N THR A 51 -0.87 -8.81 -10.28
CA THR A 51 -1.67 -7.75 -9.63
C THR A 51 -2.45 -6.91 -10.63
N HIS A 52 -2.01 -6.88 -11.90
CA HIS A 52 -2.55 -6.00 -12.92
C HIS A 52 -3.80 -6.57 -13.61
N ASN A 53 -4.04 -7.85 -13.49
CA ASN A 53 -5.16 -8.56 -14.10
C ASN A 53 -6.06 -9.29 -13.09
N LEU A 54 -6.10 -8.79 -11.85
CA LEU A 54 -6.89 -9.41 -10.76
C LEU A 54 -8.38 -9.50 -11.10
N TYR A 55 -8.91 -8.54 -11.83
CA TYR A 55 -10.31 -8.49 -12.26
C TYR A 55 -10.70 -9.60 -13.24
N LYS A 56 -9.72 -10.19 -13.93
CA LYS A 56 -9.92 -11.34 -14.85
C LYS A 56 -9.98 -12.69 -14.12
N PHE A 57 -9.92 -12.71 -12.80
CA PHE A 57 -9.90 -13.96 -12.04
C PHE A 57 -11.03 -14.94 -12.40
N PRO A 58 -12.32 -14.53 -12.59
CA PRO A 58 -13.38 -15.45 -12.95
C PRO A 58 -13.14 -16.15 -14.32
N GLU A 59 -12.64 -15.40 -15.29
CA GLU A 59 -12.32 -15.89 -16.63
C GLU A 59 -11.14 -16.88 -16.56
N LEU A 60 -10.05 -16.46 -15.89
CA LEU A 60 -8.86 -17.28 -15.71
C LEU A 60 -9.15 -18.57 -14.93
N LEU A 61 -10.04 -18.50 -13.93
CA LEU A 61 -10.47 -19.67 -13.20
C LEU A 61 -11.23 -20.64 -14.11
N SER A 62 -12.18 -20.14 -14.90
CA SER A 62 -12.95 -20.94 -15.86
C SER A 62 -12.03 -21.63 -16.87
N GLU A 63 -11.05 -20.94 -17.40
CA GLU A 63 -10.05 -21.50 -18.32
C GLU A 63 -9.20 -22.58 -17.62
N SER A 64 -8.74 -22.30 -16.39
CA SER A 64 -7.98 -23.26 -15.58
C SER A 64 -8.78 -24.52 -15.25
N MET A 65 -10.10 -24.43 -15.14
CA MET A 65 -10.97 -25.62 -14.92
C MET A 65 -10.98 -26.57 -16.11
N SER A 66 -10.80 -26.05 -17.31
CA SER A 66 -10.77 -26.78 -18.56
C SER A 66 -9.36 -27.23 -18.99
N SER A 67 -8.34 -26.93 -18.18
CA SER A 67 -6.93 -27.25 -18.48
C SER A 67 -6.34 -28.22 -17.47
N ASP A 68 -5.56 -29.18 -17.96
CA ASP A 68 -4.75 -30.10 -17.14
C ASP A 68 -3.36 -29.55 -16.82
N SER A 69 -3.02 -28.38 -17.35
CA SER A 69 -1.75 -27.72 -17.13
C SER A 69 -1.91 -26.43 -16.30
N ILE A 70 -0.83 -26.00 -15.65
CA ILE A 70 -0.81 -24.72 -14.94
C ILE A 70 -1.01 -23.57 -15.92
N LEU A 71 -2.05 -22.78 -15.72
CA LEU A 71 -2.29 -21.53 -16.43
C LEU A 71 -1.47 -20.40 -15.77
N ILE A 72 -0.73 -19.65 -16.57
CA ILE A 72 0.08 -18.52 -16.10
C ILE A 72 -0.27 -17.30 -16.94
N ASP A 73 -0.90 -16.30 -16.29
CA ASP A 73 -1.26 -15.03 -16.90
C ASP A 73 -0.77 -13.87 -16.01
N VAL A 74 0.46 -13.44 -16.25
CA VAL A 74 1.11 -12.34 -15.51
C VAL A 74 1.47 -11.24 -16.50
N TRP A 75 0.90 -10.06 -16.30
CA TRP A 75 1.12 -8.92 -17.19
C TRP A 75 2.32 -8.10 -16.76
N ASP A 76 3.20 -7.79 -17.71
CA ASP A 76 4.38 -6.93 -17.54
C ASP A 76 4.05 -5.43 -17.70
N VAL A 77 2.82 -5.11 -18.09
CA VAL A 77 2.32 -3.74 -18.25
C VAL A 77 1.43 -3.35 -17.10
N ASP A 78 1.38 -2.06 -16.83
CA ASP A 78 0.47 -1.52 -15.83
C ASP A 78 -0.97 -1.80 -16.24
N GLY A 79 -1.72 -2.45 -15.35
CA GLY A 79 -3.14 -2.71 -15.57
C GLY A 79 -3.95 -1.42 -15.48
N GLU A 80 -5.14 -1.44 -16.04
CA GLU A 80 -6.12 -0.38 -15.87
C GLU A 80 -6.67 -0.33 -14.43
N VAL A 81 -7.16 0.82 -14.02
CA VAL A 81 -7.96 0.95 -12.82
C VAL A 81 -9.37 0.46 -13.16
N VAL A 82 -9.78 -0.66 -12.56
CA VAL A 82 -11.10 -1.25 -12.81
C VAL A 82 -12.00 -0.93 -11.63
N GLU A 83 -13.09 -0.22 -11.91
CA GLU A 83 -14.08 0.18 -10.93
C GLU A 83 -15.23 -0.83 -10.81
N GLY A 84 -16.05 -0.70 -9.76
CA GLY A 84 -17.26 -1.49 -9.58
C GLY A 84 -17.05 -2.97 -9.26
N LEU A 85 -15.83 -3.39 -8.92
CA LEU A 85 -15.57 -4.77 -8.50
C LEU A 85 -16.22 -5.04 -7.14
N ARG A 86 -17.13 -6.00 -7.10
CA ARG A 86 -17.73 -6.45 -5.85
C ARG A 86 -16.66 -6.98 -4.90
N SER A 87 -16.68 -6.49 -3.67
CA SER A 87 -15.80 -6.91 -2.60
C SER A 87 -16.63 -7.52 -1.46
N ASP A 88 -16.36 -8.77 -1.12
CA ASP A 88 -16.91 -9.38 0.08
C ASP A 88 -16.18 -8.81 1.31
N ARG A 89 -16.89 -8.03 2.11
CA ARG A 89 -16.29 -7.26 3.19
C ARG A 89 -16.29 -8.06 4.49
N LYS A 90 -15.10 -8.23 5.04
CA LYS A 90 -14.90 -8.97 6.29
C LYS A 90 -15.43 -8.27 7.54
N PHE A 91 -15.53 -6.93 7.48
CA PHE A 91 -15.95 -6.10 8.62
C PHE A 91 -17.18 -5.30 8.25
N GLU A 92 -18.18 -5.29 9.12
CA GLU A 92 -19.43 -4.55 8.89
C GLU A 92 -19.25 -3.03 9.07
N LEU A 93 -18.55 -2.60 10.15
CA LEU A 93 -18.43 -1.19 10.52
C LEU A 93 -17.27 -0.46 9.86
N LYS A 94 -16.30 -1.15 9.26
CA LYS A 94 -15.12 -0.53 8.65
C LYS A 94 -14.73 -1.14 7.31
N ALA A 95 -14.27 -0.29 6.43
CA ALA A 95 -13.84 -0.67 5.10
C ALA A 95 -12.47 -0.08 4.73
N PHE A 96 -11.78 -0.79 3.84
CA PHE A 96 -10.58 -0.29 3.19
C PHE A 96 -10.94 0.12 1.77
N VAL A 97 -10.56 1.33 1.39
CA VAL A 97 -10.83 1.90 0.07
C VAL A 97 -9.51 2.28 -0.59
N ASN A 98 -9.17 1.60 -1.67
CA ASN A 98 -8.01 1.99 -2.46
C ASN A 98 -8.33 3.29 -3.19
N ILE A 99 -7.47 4.30 -3.09
CA ILE A 99 -7.62 5.57 -3.79
C ILE A 99 -6.63 5.69 -4.96
N MET A 100 -5.58 4.88 -4.95
CA MET A 100 -4.56 4.86 -5.99
C MET A 100 -3.77 3.54 -5.98
N TYR A 101 -3.06 3.28 -7.06
CA TYR A 101 -2.18 2.13 -7.26
C TYR A 101 -0.80 2.57 -7.74
N GLY A 102 0.23 1.76 -7.42
CA GLY A 102 1.60 2.00 -7.86
C GLY A 102 2.32 3.11 -7.09
N CYS A 103 3.61 3.32 -7.41
CA CYS A 103 4.43 4.34 -6.77
C CYS A 103 5.59 4.77 -7.67
N ASN A 104 5.83 6.06 -7.79
CA ASN A 104 6.90 6.65 -8.60
C ASN A 104 8.15 7.04 -7.79
N ASN A 105 8.23 6.72 -6.50
CA ASN A 105 9.36 7.15 -5.66
C ASN A 105 10.65 6.35 -5.87
N PHE A 106 10.55 5.09 -6.33
CA PHE A 106 11.71 4.23 -6.60
C PHE A 106 12.76 4.22 -5.47
N CYS A 107 12.27 4.17 -4.21
CA CYS A 107 13.18 3.95 -3.09
C CYS A 107 14.00 2.68 -3.33
N THR A 108 15.33 2.75 -3.13
CA THR A 108 16.27 1.72 -3.60
C THR A 108 16.06 0.32 -3.04
N TYR A 109 15.35 0.18 -1.93
CA TYR A 109 15.00 -1.09 -1.28
C TYR A 109 13.58 -1.59 -1.63
N CYS A 110 12.80 -0.79 -2.36
CA CYS A 110 11.37 -1.03 -2.51
C CYS A 110 11.04 -1.72 -3.82
N ILE A 111 10.30 -2.83 -3.72
CA ILE A 111 9.85 -3.61 -4.88
C ILE A 111 8.53 -3.08 -5.50
N VAL A 112 7.86 -2.14 -4.84
CA VAL A 112 6.52 -1.67 -5.25
C VAL A 112 6.48 -1.17 -6.69
N PRO A 113 7.38 -0.30 -7.17
CA PRO A 113 7.33 0.17 -8.56
C PRO A 113 7.37 -0.97 -9.59
N TYR A 114 8.04 -2.07 -9.25
CA TYR A 114 8.24 -3.23 -10.12
C TYR A 114 7.08 -4.25 -10.05
N THR A 115 6.26 -4.18 -9.00
CA THR A 115 5.17 -5.16 -8.77
C THR A 115 3.78 -4.54 -8.80
N ARG A 116 3.68 -3.23 -8.62
CA ARG A 116 2.42 -2.47 -8.67
C ARG A 116 2.40 -1.44 -9.80
N GLY A 117 3.55 -1.24 -10.47
CA GLY A 117 3.72 -0.31 -11.56
C GLY A 117 3.77 1.16 -11.14
N ARG A 118 3.56 2.04 -12.12
CA ARG A 118 3.51 3.48 -11.93
C ARG A 118 2.27 3.91 -11.17
N GLU A 119 2.32 5.12 -10.61
CA GLU A 119 1.17 5.72 -9.92
C GLU A 119 -0.02 5.87 -10.87
N ARG A 120 -1.19 5.50 -10.38
CA ARG A 120 -2.49 5.65 -11.05
C ARG A 120 -3.52 5.97 -9.98
N SER A 121 -4.01 7.20 -9.97
CA SER A 121 -5.09 7.63 -9.08
C SER A 121 -6.44 7.15 -9.61
N ARG A 122 -7.34 6.78 -8.72
CA ARG A 122 -8.76 6.58 -9.05
C ARG A 122 -9.45 7.94 -9.15
N ARG A 123 -10.49 8.01 -9.93
CA ARG A 123 -11.29 9.23 -10.04
C ARG A 123 -11.96 9.55 -8.70
N PRO A 124 -12.00 10.82 -8.30
CA PRO A 124 -12.62 11.23 -7.02
C PRO A 124 -14.09 10.79 -6.92
N GLU A 125 -14.83 10.90 -8.00
CA GLU A 125 -16.25 10.52 -8.06
C GLU A 125 -16.45 9.04 -7.73
N ASP A 126 -15.63 8.15 -8.30
CA ASP A 126 -15.72 6.71 -8.07
C ASP A 126 -15.41 6.35 -6.62
N ILE A 127 -14.40 7.01 -6.01
CA ILE A 127 -14.06 6.83 -4.60
C ILE A 127 -15.19 7.29 -3.70
N ILE A 128 -15.75 8.48 -3.95
CA ILE A 128 -16.83 9.07 -3.16
C ILE A 128 -18.09 8.19 -3.27
N ASN A 129 -18.43 7.71 -4.47
CA ASN A 129 -19.58 6.85 -4.69
C ASN A 129 -19.43 5.50 -3.99
N GLU A 130 -18.22 4.88 -4.05
CA GLU A 130 -17.93 3.67 -3.28
C GLU A 130 -18.12 3.89 -1.78
N ILE A 131 -17.61 5.00 -1.23
CA ILE A 131 -17.74 5.29 0.21
C ILE A 131 -19.21 5.54 0.59
N LYS A 132 -19.98 6.26 -0.23
CA LYS A 132 -21.43 6.47 -0.01
C LYS A 132 -22.19 5.13 0.00
N GLU A 133 -21.89 4.23 -0.94
CA GLU A 133 -22.49 2.89 -0.95
C GLU A 133 -22.13 2.09 0.30
N LEU A 134 -20.87 2.14 0.73
CA LEU A 134 -20.42 1.51 1.96
C LEU A 134 -21.15 2.02 3.19
N VAL A 135 -21.31 3.34 3.31
CA VAL A 135 -22.04 3.98 4.42
C VAL A 135 -23.50 3.60 4.40
N ALA A 136 -24.15 3.57 3.24
CA ALA A 136 -25.53 3.11 3.09
C ALA A 136 -25.71 1.65 3.54
N ASN A 137 -24.65 0.83 3.44
CA ASN A 137 -24.61 -0.55 3.93
C ASN A 137 -24.07 -0.70 5.36
N GLY A 138 -23.99 0.40 6.15
CA GLY A 138 -23.68 0.38 7.58
C GLY A 138 -22.22 0.65 7.95
N THR A 139 -21.31 0.88 6.99
CA THR A 139 -19.92 1.24 7.27
C THR A 139 -19.85 2.61 7.97
N LYS A 140 -19.06 2.69 9.04
CA LYS A 140 -18.85 3.90 9.86
C LYS A 140 -17.42 4.45 9.77
N GLU A 141 -16.48 3.61 9.41
CA GLU A 141 -15.06 3.96 9.30
C GLU A 141 -14.50 3.53 7.95
N VAL A 142 -13.80 4.42 7.27
CA VAL A 142 -13.03 4.07 6.07
C VAL A 142 -11.53 4.32 6.30
N THR A 143 -10.71 3.44 5.74
CA THR A 143 -9.27 3.66 5.64
C THR A 143 -8.89 3.80 4.17
N LEU A 144 -8.43 4.97 3.78
CA LEU A 144 -7.96 5.26 2.42
C LEU A 144 -6.57 4.65 2.22
N LEU A 145 -6.42 3.85 1.19
CA LEU A 145 -5.21 3.10 0.90
C LEU A 145 -4.60 3.48 -0.44
N GLY A 146 -3.28 3.52 -0.46
CA GLY A 146 -2.44 3.66 -1.64
C GLY A 146 -1.03 3.15 -1.33
N GLN A 147 -0.11 3.26 -2.25
CA GLN A 147 1.32 3.03 -2.00
C GLN A 147 2.05 4.32 -1.61
N ASN A 148 1.43 5.48 -1.88
CA ASN A 148 1.84 6.82 -1.46
C ASN A 148 0.63 7.74 -1.59
N VAL A 149 -0.22 7.81 -0.58
CA VAL A 149 -1.50 8.54 -0.64
C VAL A 149 -1.33 10.04 -0.86
N ASP A 150 -0.19 10.61 -0.42
CA ASP A 150 0.10 12.05 -0.56
C ASP A 150 0.34 12.46 -2.02
N SER A 151 0.61 11.51 -2.91
CA SER A 151 0.74 11.76 -4.35
C SER A 151 -0.57 11.60 -5.12
N TYR A 152 -1.68 11.32 -4.43
CA TYR A 152 -2.99 11.19 -5.07
C TYR A 152 -3.33 12.44 -5.90
N GLY A 153 -3.93 12.19 -7.04
CA GLY A 153 -4.38 13.23 -7.97
C GLY A 153 -3.34 13.64 -9.02
N LYS A 154 -2.04 13.35 -8.82
CA LYS A 154 -0.98 13.74 -9.77
C LYS A 154 -1.13 13.12 -11.16
N THR A 155 -1.88 12.04 -11.29
CA THR A 155 -2.09 11.29 -12.53
C THR A 155 -3.51 11.42 -13.08
N LEU A 156 -4.34 12.25 -12.47
CA LEU A 156 -5.68 12.53 -12.96
C LEU A 156 -5.64 13.55 -14.11
N GLU A 157 -6.59 13.42 -15.02
CA GLU A 157 -6.84 14.40 -16.07
C GLU A 157 -7.28 15.75 -15.44
N GLU A 158 -7.16 16.84 -16.19
CA GLU A 158 -7.41 18.19 -15.68
C GLU A 158 -8.82 18.36 -15.10
N GLU A 159 -9.82 17.74 -15.75
CA GLU A 159 -11.23 17.80 -15.34
C GLU A 159 -11.53 17.07 -14.02
N ASP A 160 -10.75 16.04 -13.69
CA ASP A 160 -10.87 15.25 -12.46
C ASP A 160 -9.83 15.65 -11.41
N ARG A 161 -9.00 16.68 -11.66
CA ARG A 161 -7.88 17.04 -10.82
C ARG A 161 -8.33 17.36 -9.40
N MET A 162 -7.82 16.60 -8.45
CA MET A 162 -8.08 16.76 -7.02
C MET A 162 -6.87 16.28 -6.23
N THR A 163 -6.40 17.07 -5.29
CA THR A 163 -5.31 16.71 -4.37
C THR A 163 -5.81 15.75 -3.28
N PHE A 164 -4.89 15.10 -2.58
CA PHE A 164 -5.26 14.25 -1.45
C PHE A 164 -5.96 15.02 -0.32
N ALA A 165 -5.53 16.25 -0.05
CA ALA A 165 -6.19 17.11 0.94
C ALA A 165 -7.64 17.45 0.56
N GLU A 166 -7.87 17.76 -0.71
CA GLU A 166 -9.22 18.01 -1.23
C GLU A 166 -10.08 16.75 -1.17
N LEU A 167 -9.52 15.58 -1.48
CA LEU A 167 -10.23 14.30 -1.34
C LEU A 167 -10.62 14.04 0.12
N LEU A 168 -9.73 14.30 1.09
CA LEU A 168 -10.05 14.17 2.52
C LEU A 168 -11.23 15.06 2.91
N ARG A 169 -11.25 16.32 2.47
CA ARG A 169 -12.36 17.25 2.70
C ARG A 169 -13.66 16.76 2.05
N ALA A 170 -13.60 16.29 0.80
CA ALA A 170 -14.78 15.78 0.11
C ALA A 170 -15.36 14.51 0.77
N VAL A 171 -14.51 13.61 1.25
CA VAL A 171 -14.93 12.41 1.99
C VAL A 171 -15.50 12.78 3.37
N ASN A 172 -14.97 13.84 4.01
CA ASN A 172 -15.49 14.36 5.28
C ASN A 172 -16.96 14.79 5.20
N GLU A 173 -17.42 15.28 4.04
CA GLU A 173 -18.80 15.70 3.83
C GLU A 173 -19.81 14.54 3.69
N ILE A 174 -19.36 13.29 3.64
CA ILE A 174 -20.26 12.14 3.47
C ILE A 174 -21.05 11.89 4.75
N ASP A 175 -22.38 12.10 4.69
CA ASP A 175 -23.29 11.84 5.80
C ASP A 175 -23.27 10.37 6.24
N GLY A 176 -23.27 10.14 7.55
CA GLY A 176 -23.28 8.80 8.14
C GLY A 176 -21.90 8.13 8.26
N LEU A 177 -20.86 8.68 7.61
CA LEU A 177 -19.46 8.32 7.87
C LEU A 177 -19.02 9.01 9.18
N GLU A 178 -18.35 8.27 10.05
CA GLU A 178 -17.91 8.77 11.35
C GLU A 178 -16.39 8.93 11.48
N ARG A 179 -15.61 8.13 10.74
CA ARG A 179 -14.14 8.17 10.81
C ARG A 179 -13.47 7.93 9.46
N ILE A 180 -12.44 8.72 9.22
CA ILE A 180 -11.56 8.63 8.05
C ILE A 180 -10.16 8.38 8.55
N ARG A 181 -9.53 7.31 8.07
CA ARG A 181 -8.12 7.01 8.26
C ARG A 181 -7.43 6.93 6.90
N PHE A 182 -6.14 7.13 6.90
CA PHE A 182 -5.32 6.87 5.73
C PHE A 182 -3.96 6.27 6.13
N MET A 183 -3.31 5.61 5.21
CA MET A 183 -2.02 4.93 5.44
C MET A 183 -1.06 5.23 4.30
N THR A 184 0.24 5.02 4.56
CA THR A 184 1.29 5.11 3.55
C THR A 184 1.58 6.53 3.05
N SER A 185 1.68 7.49 3.99
CA SER A 185 2.24 8.80 3.72
C SER A 185 3.74 8.73 3.41
N HIS A 186 4.24 9.70 2.64
CA HIS A 186 5.64 9.82 2.31
C HIS A 186 6.16 11.22 2.64
N PRO A 187 7.24 11.36 3.45
CA PRO A 187 7.73 12.67 3.92
C PRO A 187 8.07 13.67 2.80
N LYS A 188 8.43 13.18 1.61
CA LYS A 188 8.66 14.06 0.44
C LYS A 188 7.37 14.63 -0.15
N ASP A 189 6.27 13.89 -0.06
CA ASP A 189 5.04 14.18 -0.82
C ASP A 189 3.93 14.78 0.05
N ILE A 190 3.96 14.57 1.38
CA ILE A 190 2.98 15.15 2.28
C ILE A 190 3.05 16.67 2.24
N SER A 191 1.92 17.30 1.97
CA SER A 191 1.81 18.77 1.90
C SER A 191 1.24 19.32 3.20
N ASP A 192 1.45 20.62 3.41
CA ASP A 192 0.85 21.36 4.51
C ASP A 192 -0.68 21.29 4.47
N GLU A 193 -1.27 21.25 3.26
CA GLU A 193 -2.71 21.14 3.07
C GLU A 193 -3.29 19.83 3.60
N VAL A 194 -2.53 18.72 3.57
CA VAL A 194 -2.94 17.46 4.20
C VAL A 194 -3.00 17.61 5.72
N ILE A 195 -2.01 18.28 6.32
CA ILE A 195 -1.99 18.56 7.77
C ILE A 195 -3.16 19.46 8.15
N TYR A 196 -3.45 20.49 7.34
CA TYR A 196 -4.62 21.36 7.57
C TYR A 196 -5.94 20.61 7.39
N ALA A 197 -6.03 19.70 6.42
CA ALA A 197 -7.22 18.86 6.28
C ALA A 197 -7.42 17.94 7.51
N MET A 198 -6.33 17.40 8.10
CA MET A 198 -6.41 16.64 9.35
C MET A 198 -6.89 17.49 10.53
N ARG A 199 -6.53 18.76 10.58
CA ARG A 199 -6.98 19.70 11.62
C ARG A 199 -8.45 20.09 11.46
N ASP A 200 -8.86 20.38 10.21
CA ASP A 200 -10.14 21.02 9.91
C ASP A 200 -11.30 20.03 9.74
N CYS A 201 -11.00 18.76 9.38
CA CYS A 201 -11.98 17.72 9.13
C CYS A 201 -12.22 16.88 10.38
N ASP A 202 -13.39 17.01 10.98
CA ASP A 202 -13.78 16.38 12.25
C ASP A 202 -13.82 14.85 12.21
N LYS A 203 -13.97 14.25 11.02
CA LYS A 203 -13.98 12.79 10.83
C LYS A 203 -12.59 12.21 10.55
N VAL A 204 -11.62 13.03 10.18
CA VAL A 204 -10.24 12.57 9.96
C VAL A 204 -9.56 12.34 11.30
N CYS A 205 -9.13 11.10 11.53
CA CYS A 205 -8.49 10.74 12.79
C CYS A 205 -7.13 11.44 12.95
N GLU A 206 -6.82 11.87 14.18
CA GLU A 206 -5.55 12.49 14.56
C GLU A 206 -4.43 11.42 14.66
N PHE A 207 -4.18 10.75 13.56
CA PHE A 207 -3.17 9.70 13.46
C PHE A 207 -2.47 9.78 12.10
N LEU A 208 -1.13 9.90 12.13
CA LEU A 208 -0.31 9.95 10.93
C LEU A 208 0.73 8.82 10.93
N HIS A 209 0.61 7.91 9.96
CA HIS A 209 1.66 6.95 9.67
C HIS A 209 2.64 7.58 8.67
N LEU A 210 3.81 8.01 9.15
CA LEU A 210 4.84 8.71 8.37
C LEU A 210 6.18 7.95 8.44
N PRO A 211 6.45 7.03 7.50
CA PRO A 211 7.66 6.21 7.51
C PRO A 211 8.94 7.02 7.33
N VAL A 212 9.76 7.14 8.38
CA VAL A 212 11.06 7.80 8.32
C VAL A 212 12.11 6.91 7.63
N GLN A 213 12.04 5.61 7.80
CA GLN A 213 12.95 4.57 7.36
C GLN A 213 14.31 4.61 8.07
N CYS A 214 14.96 5.78 8.18
CA CYS A 214 16.25 6.00 8.81
C CYS A 214 16.36 7.47 9.24
N GLY A 215 17.13 7.77 10.29
CA GLY A 215 17.39 9.13 10.75
C GLY A 215 18.60 9.80 10.10
N SER A 216 19.44 9.06 9.38
CA SER A 216 20.63 9.62 8.73
C SER A 216 20.32 10.18 7.34
N THR A 217 20.51 11.49 7.15
CA THR A 217 20.34 12.16 5.85
C THR A 217 21.21 11.54 4.76
N LYS A 218 22.42 11.07 5.11
CA LYS A 218 23.33 10.36 4.20
C LYS A 218 22.69 9.05 3.69
N LEU A 219 22.08 8.26 4.56
CA LEU A 219 21.42 7.02 4.20
C LEU A 219 20.09 7.28 3.48
N LEU A 220 19.29 8.24 3.92
CA LEU A 220 18.06 8.65 3.22
C LEU A 220 18.34 8.98 1.75
N LYS A 221 19.44 9.70 1.47
CA LYS A 221 19.89 9.96 0.09
C LYS A 221 20.24 8.67 -0.67
N LYS A 222 20.96 7.72 -0.04
CA LYS A 222 21.25 6.40 -0.64
C LYS A 222 19.98 5.56 -0.86
N MET A 223 18.98 5.72 0.00
CA MET A 223 17.66 5.10 -0.11
C MET A 223 16.76 5.76 -1.16
N ASN A 224 17.20 6.84 -1.82
CA ASN A 224 16.42 7.65 -2.78
C ASN A 224 15.17 8.26 -2.14
N ARG A 225 15.27 8.77 -0.91
CA ARG A 225 14.12 9.28 -0.16
C ARG A 225 13.82 10.76 -0.40
N HIS A 226 14.77 11.55 -0.89
CA HIS A 226 14.63 12.97 -1.27
C HIS A 226 14.13 13.91 -0.17
N TYR A 227 14.47 13.62 1.08
CA TYR A 227 14.30 14.51 2.24
C TYR A 227 15.44 14.26 3.23
N SER A 228 15.74 15.25 4.06
CA SER A 228 16.71 15.16 5.16
C SER A 228 16.04 14.80 6.48
N LYS A 229 16.86 14.51 7.51
CA LYS A 229 16.43 14.37 8.90
C LYS A 229 15.68 15.62 9.37
N GLU A 230 16.21 16.79 9.04
CA GLU A 230 15.64 18.09 9.43
C GLU A 230 14.30 18.37 8.73
N ASP A 231 14.17 18.00 7.44
CA ASP A 231 12.90 18.09 6.72
C ASP A 231 11.82 17.23 7.36
N TYR A 232 12.19 16.00 7.73
CA TYR A 232 11.28 15.09 8.42
C TYR A 232 10.81 15.63 9.76
N LEU A 233 11.74 16.11 10.60
CA LEU A 233 11.42 16.67 11.91
C LEU A 233 10.53 17.90 11.80
N ARG A 234 10.76 18.76 10.79
CA ARG A 234 9.92 19.93 10.51
C ARG A 234 8.47 19.56 10.20
N ILE A 235 8.27 18.49 9.40
CA ILE A 235 6.92 17.98 9.11
C ILE A 235 6.24 17.51 10.40
N VAL A 236 6.95 16.76 11.23
CA VAL A 236 6.42 16.26 12.52
C VAL A 236 6.08 17.40 13.45
N GLU A 237 6.96 18.39 13.59
CA GLU A 237 6.73 19.57 14.45
C GLU A 237 5.50 20.35 13.96
N LYS A 238 5.38 20.57 12.66
CA LYS A 238 4.21 21.22 12.08
C LYS A 238 2.92 20.44 12.35
N ALA A 239 2.93 19.13 12.13
CA ALA A 239 1.75 18.32 12.38
C ALA A 239 1.35 18.32 13.86
N LYS A 240 2.32 18.32 14.80
CA LYS A 240 2.06 18.45 16.24
C LYS A 240 1.50 19.82 16.63
N ALA A 241 1.94 20.88 15.94
CA ALA A 241 1.46 22.24 16.20
C ALA A 241 0.02 22.46 15.70
N GLU A 242 -0.30 21.90 14.53
CA GLU A 242 -1.59 22.13 13.87
C GLU A 242 -2.69 21.14 14.31
N VAL A 243 -2.33 19.89 14.64
CA VAL A 243 -3.30 18.83 14.98
C VAL A 243 -3.11 18.43 16.45
N PRO A 244 -3.96 18.88 17.37
CA PRO A 244 -3.84 18.56 18.79
C PRO A 244 -3.91 17.06 19.04
N ASN A 245 -3.05 16.54 19.92
CA ASN A 245 -2.98 15.13 20.32
C ASN A 245 -2.71 14.13 19.17
N ILE A 246 -2.14 14.59 18.07
CA ILE A 246 -1.80 13.70 16.94
C ILE A 246 -0.88 12.56 17.39
N ALA A 247 -1.28 11.34 17.07
CA ALA A 247 -0.48 10.14 17.25
C ALA A 247 0.35 9.83 16.00
N PHE A 248 1.61 9.43 16.18
CA PHE A 248 2.52 9.10 15.09
C PHE A 248 2.89 7.63 15.09
N SER A 249 2.89 7.03 13.90
CA SER A 249 3.58 5.77 13.67
C SER A 249 4.55 5.86 12.51
N THR A 250 5.54 4.98 12.49
CA THR A 250 6.60 5.00 11.48
C THR A 250 7.11 3.59 11.17
N ASP A 251 7.83 3.48 10.04
CA ASP A 251 8.69 2.34 9.71
C ASP A 251 10.15 2.74 9.87
N ILE A 252 10.94 1.84 10.44
CA ILE A 252 12.39 2.00 10.65
C ILE A 252 13.09 0.77 10.10
N MET A 253 14.13 0.98 9.30
CA MET A 253 14.94 -0.07 8.73
C MET A 253 16.38 0.05 9.21
N VAL A 254 16.95 -1.05 9.72
CA VAL A 254 18.36 -1.16 10.12
C VAL A 254 19.12 -2.16 9.26
N GLY A 255 20.43 -2.01 9.20
CA GLY A 255 21.31 -2.88 8.40
C GLY A 255 21.28 -2.55 6.90
N PHE A 256 20.92 -1.33 6.53
CA PHE A 256 21.01 -0.90 5.13
C PHE A 256 22.48 -0.85 4.67
N PRO A 257 22.80 -1.22 3.40
CA PRO A 257 24.19 -1.28 2.93
C PRO A 257 24.98 0.02 3.15
N GLY A 258 26.04 -0.08 3.94
CA GLY A 258 26.90 1.05 4.30
C GLY A 258 26.38 1.91 5.46
N GLU A 259 25.44 1.41 6.24
CA GLU A 259 25.01 1.98 7.53
C GLU A 259 26.17 1.85 8.56
N THR A 260 26.41 2.89 9.32
CA THR A 260 27.39 2.96 10.40
C THR A 260 26.69 3.13 11.75
N GLU A 261 27.44 2.96 12.85
CA GLU A 261 26.90 3.22 14.20
C GLU A 261 26.42 4.67 14.37
N GLU A 262 27.09 5.63 13.72
CA GLU A 262 26.66 7.03 13.70
C GLU A 262 25.30 7.20 13.00
N ASP A 263 25.08 6.50 11.88
CA ASP A 263 23.79 6.51 11.16
C ASP A 263 22.66 5.91 12.03
N VAL A 264 22.98 4.89 12.82
CA VAL A 264 22.04 4.30 13.81
C VAL A 264 21.72 5.29 14.90
N GLU A 265 22.75 6.00 15.46
CA GLU A 265 22.53 7.01 16.51
C GLU A 265 21.68 8.17 15.99
N ASP A 266 21.85 8.61 14.74
CA ASP A 266 20.97 9.57 14.09
C ASP A 266 19.50 9.09 14.06
N THR A 267 19.30 7.80 13.82
CA THR A 267 17.96 7.19 13.82
C THR A 267 17.37 7.17 15.24
N LEU A 268 18.17 6.81 16.23
CA LEU A 268 17.76 6.85 17.63
C LEU A 268 17.43 8.27 18.10
N ASP A 269 18.17 9.28 17.63
CA ASP A 269 17.90 10.67 17.91
C ASP A 269 16.55 11.13 17.35
N VAL A 270 16.21 10.76 16.10
CA VAL A 270 14.86 11.02 15.56
C VAL A 270 13.77 10.35 16.42
N ILE A 271 13.99 9.11 16.85
CA ILE A 271 13.03 8.40 17.71
C ILE A 271 12.81 9.16 19.02
N ARG A 272 13.90 9.65 19.67
CA ARG A 272 13.83 10.41 20.92
C ARG A 272 13.09 11.73 20.77
N GLN A 273 13.29 12.43 19.64
CA GLN A 273 12.66 13.71 19.36
C GLN A 273 11.18 13.56 18.99
N VAL A 274 10.86 12.61 18.13
CA VAL A 274 9.46 12.42 17.66
C VAL A 274 8.60 11.75 18.72
N ARG A 275 9.12 10.74 19.44
CA ARG A 275 8.40 9.96 20.44
C ARG A 275 7.16 9.29 19.85
N TYR A 276 7.39 8.44 18.84
CA TYR A 276 6.31 7.71 18.16
C TYR A 276 5.46 6.89 19.12
N ASP A 277 4.16 6.83 18.86
CA ASP A 277 3.22 5.94 19.56
C ASP A 277 3.43 4.48 19.13
N ASN A 278 3.84 4.27 17.88
CA ASN A 278 4.18 2.95 17.37
C ASN A 278 5.28 3.02 16.30
N ALA A 279 6.15 2.02 16.26
CA ALA A 279 7.17 1.88 15.23
C ALA A 279 7.26 0.43 14.75
N PHE A 280 7.22 0.24 13.44
CA PHE A 280 7.50 -1.05 12.81
C PHE A 280 8.98 -1.10 12.42
N THR A 281 9.73 -2.00 13.05
CA THR A 281 11.17 -2.10 12.83
C THR A 281 11.50 -3.30 11.96
N PHE A 282 12.37 -3.10 10.98
CA PHE A 282 12.76 -4.10 9.99
C PHE A 282 14.28 -4.19 9.87
N ILE A 283 14.79 -5.42 9.72
CA ILE A 283 16.16 -5.63 9.24
C ILE A 283 16.11 -5.58 7.72
N TYR A 284 17.05 -4.84 7.11
CA TYR A 284 17.15 -4.77 5.66
C TYR A 284 17.21 -6.16 5.04
N SER A 285 16.42 -6.37 4.02
CA SER A 285 16.40 -7.61 3.25
C SER A 285 16.41 -7.28 1.76
N LYS A 286 17.49 -7.68 1.09
CA LYS A 286 17.64 -7.47 -0.36
C LYS A 286 16.46 -8.10 -1.13
N ARG A 287 15.87 -7.34 -2.03
CA ARG A 287 14.88 -7.83 -2.98
C ARG A 287 15.51 -7.98 -4.35
N THR A 288 15.18 -9.04 -5.07
CA THR A 288 15.63 -9.22 -6.44
C THR A 288 15.03 -8.12 -7.32
N GLY A 289 15.87 -7.39 -8.04
CA GLY A 289 15.45 -6.28 -8.91
C GLY A 289 15.55 -4.89 -8.28
N THR A 290 15.85 -4.81 -6.96
CA THR A 290 16.10 -3.52 -6.30
C THR A 290 17.58 -3.24 -6.13
#